data_c72e592a9e23e9a7270fe4e6632b35a0
#
_entry.id   c72e592a9e23e9a7270fe4e6632b35a0
#
_cell.length_a   1.000
_cell.length_b   1.000
_cell.length_c   1.000
_cell.angle_alpha   90.00
_cell.angle_beta   90.00
_cell.angle_gamma   90.00
#
_symmetry.space_group_name_H-M   'P 1'
#
loop_
_entity.id
_entity.type
_entity.pdbx_description
1 polymer ?
#
loop_
_entity_poly.entity_id
_entity_poly.type
_entity_poly.pdbx_seq_one_letter_code
_entity_poly.pdbx_strand_id
1 'polypeptide(L)'
;MSKKIVIVSGGELDEQLALSYLDEKGGSYVIGVDKGMEFLYSHHITPDYIVGVFDSTDPEIAAYYRTQTNVPVREFNPVKDASDTEIAVRLAMTLGGKELIILGATGGRIDHLWANVQTLTVPFKAGVDAYIIDTQNRIRLIGEETHLKKEDAYGPYFSVFPLGETVYGFNITGAKYPLKDHTLTPYDSLCVSNQIEADEVVIEFGGGMVILMETRDSKGV
;
A
#
# COMPACT_ATOMS: atom_id res chain seq x y z
N MET A 1 -6.44 19.64 -8.26
CA MET A 1 -6.26 18.74 -7.11
C MET A 1 -5.70 17.43 -7.64
N SER A 2 -4.68 16.85 -7.00
CA SER A 2 -4.17 15.53 -7.37
C SER A 2 -5.27 14.50 -7.08
N LYS A 3 -5.51 13.56 -8.02
CA LYS A 3 -6.54 12.52 -7.84
C LYS A 3 -6.03 11.45 -6.89
N LYS A 4 -6.58 11.41 -5.68
CA LYS A 4 -6.35 10.35 -4.70
C LYS A 4 -7.28 9.18 -4.98
N ILE A 5 -6.74 7.97 -5.01
CA ILE A 5 -7.52 6.74 -5.20
C ILE A 5 -7.27 5.81 -4.01
N VAL A 6 -8.35 5.36 -3.39
CA VAL A 6 -8.31 4.36 -2.33
C VAL A 6 -8.75 3.02 -2.91
N ILE A 7 -7.88 2.02 -2.80
CA ILE A 7 -8.15 0.63 -3.21
C ILE A 7 -8.42 -0.17 -1.94
N VAL A 8 -9.58 -0.80 -1.86
CA VAL A 8 -9.97 -1.65 -0.75
C VAL A 8 -9.89 -3.10 -1.19
N SER A 9 -8.81 -3.77 -0.83
CA SER A 9 -8.53 -5.19 -1.16
C SER A 9 -9.17 -6.15 -0.15
N GLY A 10 -9.13 -7.44 -0.46
CA GLY A 10 -9.84 -8.48 0.29
C GLY A 10 -9.11 -9.08 1.50
N GLY A 11 -7.98 -8.50 1.94
CA GLY A 11 -7.26 -8.92 3.15
C GLY A 11 -7.88 -8.37 4.44
N GLU A 12 -7.12 -8.41 5.53
CA GLU A 12 -7.59 -7.89 6.81
C GLU A 12 -7.74 -6.37 6.78
N LEU A 13 -8.88 -5.88 7.28
CA LEU A 13 -9.22 -4.45 7.35
C LEU A 13 -9.56 -4.09 8.79
N ASP A 14 -8.90 -3.06 9.32
CA ASP A 14 -9.36 -2.37 10.50
C ASP A 14 -10.43 -1.35 10.10
N GLU A 15 -11.60 -1.44 10.73
CA GLU A 15 -12.77 -0.62 10.39
C GLU A 15 -12.49 0.88 10.57
N GLN A 16 -11.92 1.28 11.71
CA GLN A 16 -11.69 2.68 12.02
C GLN A 16 -10.65 3.30 11.08
N LEU A 17 -9.58 2.57 10.83
CA LEU A 17 -8.55 2.99 9.89
C LEU A 17 -9.12 3.12 8.48
N ALA A 18 -9.83 2.10 7.99
CA ALA A 18 -10.37 2.11 6.64
C ALA A 18 -11.36 3.27 6.44
N LEU A 19 -12.28 3.48 7.38
CA LEU A 19 -13.23 4.59 7.32
C LEU A 19 -12.52 5.94 7.33
N SER A 20 -11.42 6.10 8.07
CA SER A 20 -10.67 7.38 8.10
C SER A 20 -10.14 7.78 6.73
N TYR A 21 -9.75 6.81 5.87
CA TYR A 21 -9.31 7.06 4.50
C TYR A 21 -10.45 7.23 3.50
N LEU A 22 -11.60 6.59 3.76
CA LEU A 22 -12.77 6.63 2.88
C LEU A 22 -13.65 7.87 3.11
N ASP A 23 -13.68 8.38 4.35
CA ASP A 23 -14.47 9.57 4.76
C ASP A 23 -13.74 10.90 4.54
N GLU A 24 -12.53 10.92 3.99
CA GLU A 24 -11.77 12.14 3.76
C GLU A 24 -12.58 13.14 2.91
N LYS A 25 -12.80 14.32 3.48
CA LYS A 25 -13.50 15.45 2.83
C LYS A 25 -12.76 15.89 1.57
N GLY A 26 -13.27 15.54 0.43
CA GLY A 26 -12.69 15.90 -0.88
C GLY A 26 -12.92 14.86 -1.96
N GLY A 27 -13.53 13.72 -1.61
CA GLY A 27 -13.94 12.69 -2.55
C GLY A 27 -12.75 11.92 -3.13
N SER A 28 -12.19 11.00 -2.35
CA SER A 28 -11.30 9.99 -2.90
C SER A 28 -12.08 9.13 -3.89
N TYR A 29 -11.44 8.73 -4.99
CA TYR A 29 -12.00 7.72 -5.89
C TYR A 29 -11.78 6.35 -5.24
N VAL A 30 -12.83 5.54 -5.10
CA VAL A 30 -12.79 4.28 -4.37
C VAL A 30 -12.92 3.09 -5.33
N ILE A 31 -11.98 2.15 -5.24
CA ILE A 31 -12.00 0.90 -5.98
C ILE A 31 -12.14 -0.26 -5.00
N GLY A 32 -13.22 -1.02 -5.08
CA GLY A 32 -13.41 -2.26 -4.32
C GLY A 32 -12.83 -3.46 -5.08
N VAL A 33 -12.11 -4.34 -4.35
CA VAL A 33 -11.47 -5.53 -4.93
C VAL A 33 -11.91 -6.76 -4.15
N ASP A 34 -12.54 -7.72 -4.82
CA ASP A 34 -13.02 -8.98 -4.24
C ASP A 34 -13.77 -8.76 -2.90
N LYS A 35 -13.31 -9.39 -1.81
CA LYS A 35 -13.91 -9.21 -0.48
C LYS A 35 -13.87 -7.76 0.04
N GLY A 36 -13.04 -6.90 -0.51
CA GLY A 36 -13.06 -5.48 -0.16
C GLY A 36 -14.39 -4.82 -0.49
N MET A 37 -15.14 -5.31 -1.49
CA MET A 37 -16.48 -4.80 -1.77
C MET A 37 -17.52 -5.19 -0.70
N GLU A 38 -17.30 -6.29 0.06
CA GLU A 38 -18.17 -6.66 1.19
C GLU A 38 -18.04 -5.65 2.32
N PHE A 39 -16.81 -5.19 2.61
CA PHE A 39 -16.56 -4.12 3.57
C PHE A 39 -17.29 -2.84 3.16
N LEU A 40 -17.16 -2.42 1.90
CA LEU A 40 -17.81 -1.21 1.39
C LEU A 40 -19.34 -1.34 1.46
N TYR A 41 -19.89 -2.51 1.12
CA TYR A 41 -21.33 -2.79 1.20
C TYR A 41 -21.85 -2.69 2.63
N SER A 42 -21.17 -3.34 3.58
CA SER A 42 -21.60 -3.35 4.99
C SER A 42 -21.57 -1.97 5.65
N HIS A 43 -20.71 -1.07 5.16
CA HIS A 43 -20.59 0.32 5.64
C HIS A 43 -21.37 1.33 4.78
N HIS A 44 -22.19 0.86 3.82
CA HIS A 44 -22.98 1.71 2.92
C HIS A 44 -22.14 2.70 2.11
N ILE A 45 -20.89 2.33 1.78
CA ILE A 45 -19.99 3.12 0.96
C ILE A 45 -20.11 2.65 -0.49
N THR A 46 -20.53 3.54 -1.37
CA THR A 46 -20.61 3.23 -2.80
C THR A 46 -19.25 3.43 -3.45
N PRO A 47 -18.57 2.36 -3.94
CA PRO A 47 -17.33 2.54 -4.69
C PRO A 47 -17.59 3.14 -6.06
N ASP A 48 -16.56 3.76 -6.63
CA ASP A 48 -16.60 4.26 -8.01
C ASP A 48 -16.32 3.15 -9.04
N TYR A 49 -15.69 2.06 -8.60
CA TYR A 49 -15.37 0.91 -9.45
C TYR A 49 -15.21 -0.37 -8.63
N ILE A 50 -15.53 -1.51 -9.22
CA ILE A 50 -15.29 -2.83 -8.65
C ILE A 50 -14.48 -3.69 -9.61
N VAL A 51 -13.50 -4.41 -9.07
CA VAL A 51 -12.58 -5.30 -9.79
C VAL A 51 -12.51 -6.63 -9.06
N GLY A 52 -12.53 -7.75 -9.74
CA GLY A 52 -12.25 -9.05 -9.12
C GLY A 52 -12.70 -10.25 -9.93
N VAL A 53 -12.47 -11.43 -9.36
CA VAL A 53 -12.98 -12.72 -9.85
C VAL A 53 -14.30 -13.09 -9.16
N PHE A 54 -14.49 -12.62 -7.92
CA PHE A 54 -15.66 -12.81 -7.06
C PHE A 54 -15.93 -14.25 -6.64
N ASP A 55 -14.98 -15.15 -6.81
CA ASP A 55 -15.09 -16.56 -6.41
C ASP A 55 -15.06 -16.75 -4.88
N SER A 56 -14.48 -15.79 -4.17
CA SER A 56 -14.39 -15.75 -2.70
C SER A 56 -15.34 -14.74 -2.04
N THR A 57 -16.15 -14.02 -2.83
CA THR A 57 -17.06 -12.97 -2.37
C THR A 57 -18.46 -13.54 -2.16
N ASP A 58 -19.21 -12.96 -1.21
CA ASP A 58 -20.62 -13.29 -1.00
C ASP A 58 -21.42 -13.10 -2.31
N PRO A 59 -22.07 -14.17 -2.82
CA PRO A 59 -22.80 -14.10 -4.09
C PRO A 59 -23.93 -13.06 -4.10
N GLU A 60 -24.55 -12.76 -2.95
CA GLU A 60 -25.63 -11.78 -2.85
C GLU A 60 -25.07 -10.36 -3.01
N ILE A 61 -23.91 -10.08 -2.42
CA ILE A 61 -23.24 -8.79 -2.55
C ILE A 61 -22.73 -8.60 -3.99
N ALA A 62 -22.15 -9.64 -4.58
CA ALA A 62 -21.72 -9.58 -5.98
C ALA A 62 -22.92 -9.33 -6.93
N ALA A 63 -24.06 -9.99 -6.68
CA ALA A 63 -25.29 -9.78 -7.44
C ALA A 63 -25.85 -8.36 -7.25
N TYR A 64 -25.82 -7.83 -6.03
CA TYR A 64 -26.24 -6.47 -5.72
C TYR A 64 -25.51 -5.44 -6.60
N TYR A 65 -24.19 -5.49 -6.61
CA TYR A 65 -23.39 -4.54 -7.41
C TYR A 65 -23.63 -4.69 -8.91
N ARG A 66 -23.83 -5.92 -9.42
CA ARG A 66 -24.09 -6.17 -10.84
C ARG A 66 -25.47 -5.69 -11.29
N THR A 67 -26.49 -5.75 -10.43
CA THR A 67 -27.90 -5.60 -10.85
C THR A 67 -28.63 -4.42 -10.22
N GLN A 68 -28.18 -3.93 -9.08
CA GLN A 68 -28.87 -2.91 -8.29
C GLN A 68 -28.10 -1.59 -8.18
N THR A 69 -26.92 -1.51 -8.77
CA THR A 69 -26.11 -0.28 -8.80
C THR A 69 -25.70 0.07 -10.23
N ASN A 70 -25.24 1.32 -10.40
CA ASN A 70 -24.59 1.78 -11.63
C ASN A 70 -23.07 1.76 -11.52
N VAL A 71 -22.51 1.13 -10.48
CA VAL A 71 -21.06 1.01 -10.28
C VAL A 71 -20.49 0.12 -11.39
N PRO A 72 -19.48 0.57 -12.13
CA PRO A 72 -18.80 -0.27 -13.10
C PRO A 72 -18.15 -1.47 -12.42
N VAL A 73 -18.51 -2.66 -12.86
CA VAL A 73 -17.96 -3.93 -12.36
C VAL A 73 -17.13 -4.57 -13.45
N ARG A 74 -15.85 -4.80 -13.19
CA ARG A 74 -14.94 -5.50 -14.10
C ARG A 74 -14.56 -6.86 -13.53
N GLU A 75 -15.22 -7.88 -14.04
CA GLU A 75 -14.97 -9.26 -13.68
C GLU A 75 -13.90 -9.88 -14.58
N PHE A 76 -13.02 -10.67 -13.99
CA PHE A 76 -11.94 -11.35 -14.67
C PHE A 76 -12.07 -12.88 -14.56
N ASN A 77 -11.50 -13.58 -15.51
CA ASN A 77 -11.31 -15.02 -15.40
C ASN A 77 -10.28 -15.34 -14.31
N PRO A 78 -10.48 -16.37 -13.47
CA PRO A 78 -9.48 -16.85 -12.51
C PRO A 78 -8.11 -17.15 -13.13
N VAL A 79 -8.07 -17.58 -14.39
CA VAL A 79 -6.84 -17.78 -15.16
C VAL A 79 -6.41 -16.45 -15.76
N LYS A 80 -5.50 -15.73 -15.08
CA LYS A 80 -4.99 -14.43 -15.48
C LYS A 80 -3.54 -14.24 -15.01
N ASP A 81 -2.84 -13.30 -15.60
CA ASP A 81 -1.41 -13.06 -15.36
C ASP A 81 -1.10 -12.10 -14.20
N ALA A 82 -2.11 -11.64 -13.46
CA ALA A 82 -1.94 -10.67 -12.38
C ALA A 82 -2.97 -10.88 -11.25
N SER A 83 -2.63 -10.49 -10.02
CA SER A 83 -3.56 -10.48 -8.89
C SER A 83 -4.64 -9.41 -9.07
N ASP A 84 -5.78 -9.57 -8.37
CA ASP A 84 -6.87 -8.58 -8.42
C ASP A 84 -6.44 -7.21 -7.91
N THR A 85 -5.61 -7.18 -6.86
CA THR A 85 -5.02 -5.93 -6.35
C THR A 85 -4.11 -5.27 -7.39
N GLU A 86 -3.29 -6.03 -8.11
CA GLU A 86 -2.46 -5.49 -9.18
C GLU A 86 -3.31 -4.90 -10.32
N ILE A 87 -4.37 -5.60 -10.71
CA ILE A 87 -5.29 -5.10 -11.73
C ILE A 87 -5.96 -3.79 -11.29
N ALA A 88 -6.37 -3.71 -10.01
CA ALA A 88 -6.94 -2.49 -9.45
C ALA A 88 -5.92 -1.33 -9.43
N VAL A 89 -4.66 -1.58 -9.09
CA VAL A 89 -3.58 -0.59 -9.16
C VAL A 89 -3.39 -0.09 -10.60
N ARG A 90 -3.34 -0.99 -11.59
CA ARG A 90 -3.23 -0.62 -13.01
C ARG A 90 -4.44 0.18 -13.48
N LEU A 91 -5.65 -0.18 -13.03
CA LEU A 91 -6.85 0.61 -13.30
C LEU A 91 -6.75 2.00 -12.68
N ALA A 92 -6.33 2.11 -11.43
CA ALA A 92 -6.13 3.39 -10.75
C ALA A 92 -5.15 4.31 -11.51
N MET A 93 -4.09 3.75 -12.06
CA MET A 93 -3.14 4.47 -12.93
C MET A 93 -3.83 4.97 -14.21
N THR A 94 -4.61 4.11 -14.87
CA THR A 94 -5.37 4.47 -16.09
C THR A 94 -6.40 5.57 -15.82
N LEU A 95 -6.98 5.59 -14.62
CA LEU A 95 -7.93 6.62 -14.17
C LEU A 95 -7.24 7.94 -13.77
N GLY A 96 -5.91 8.02 -13.88
CA GLY A 96 -5.13 9.22 -13.59
C GLY A 96 -4.86 9.45 -12.11
N GLY A 97 -4.81 8.39 -11.31
CA GLY A 97 -4.40 8.44 -9.90
C GLY A 97 -3.01 9.07 -9.76
N LYS A 98 -2.86 9.97 -8.79
CA LYS A 98 -1.61 10.64 -8.43
C LYS A 98 -1.11 10.27 -7.04
N GLU A 99 -2.00 9.73 -6.23
CA GLU A 99 -1.73 9.15 -4.93
C GLU A 99 -2.63 7.91 -4.77
N LEU A 100 -2.05 6.78 -4.44
CA LEU A 100 -2.77 5.52 -4.22
C LEU A 100 -2.63 5.08 -2.77
N ILE A 101 -3.76 4.80 -2.13
CA ILE A 101 -3.81 4.15 -0.81
C ILE A 101 -4.41 2.76 -1.00
N ILE A 102 -3.70 1.73 -0.57
CA ILE A 102 -4.11 0.34 -0.70
C ILE A 102 -4.37 -0.21 0.71
N LEU A 103 -5.62 -0.45 1.02
CA LEU A 103 -6.11 -1.01 2.27
C LEU A 103 -6.47 -2.49 2.08
N GLY A 104 -6.42 -3.31 3.14
CA GLY A 104 -6.71 -4.73 3.05
C GLY A 104 -5.72 -5.52 2.18
N ALA A 105 -4.50 -5.03 2.06
CA ALA A 105 -3.43 -5.66 1.28
C ALA A 105 -2.44 -6.44 2.16
N THR A 106 -2.67 -6.46 3.46
CA THR A 106 -1.88 -7.16 4.49
C THR A 106 -2.76 -8.15 5.25
N GLY A 107 -2.15 -8.89 6.18
CA GLY A 107 -2.83 -9.94 6.94
C GLY A 107 -2.97 -11.25 6.14
N GLY A 108 -3.33 -12.33 6.81
CA GLY A 108 -3.58 -13.62 6.19
C GLY A 108 -2.37 -14.22 5.47
N ARG A 109 -2.51 -14.52 4.20
CA ARG A 109 -1.48 -15.21 3.41
C ARG A 109 -0.30 -14.29 3.07
N ILE A 110 0.91 -14.71 3.43
CA ILE A 110 2.15 -13.95 3.21
C ILE A 110 2.48 -13.81 1.71
N ASP A 111 2.14 -14.80 0.87
CA ASP A 111 2.35 -14.72 -0.57
C ASP A 111 1.55 -13.59 -1.22
N HIS A 112 0.33 -13.34 -0.75
CA HIS A 112 -0.47 -12.17 -1.18
C HIS A 112 0.15 -10.85 -0.72
N LEU A 113 0.58 -10.77 0.56
CA LEU A 113 1.28 -9.60 1.06
C LEU A 113 2.51 -9.28 0.19
N TRP A 114 3.34 -10.30 -0.08
CA TRP A 114 4.55 -10.09 -0.86
C TRP A 114 4.24 -9.65 -2.30
N ALA A 115 3.25 -10.26 -2.94
CA ALA A 115 2.79 -9.84 -4.27
C ALA A 115 2.28 -8.38 -4.27
N ASN A 116 1.56 -7.96 -3.24
CA ASN A 116 1.09 -6.58 -3.10
C ASN A 116 2.26 -5.60 -2.95
N VAL A 117 3.30 -5.94 -2.17
CA VAL A 117 4.51 -5.11 -2.08
C VAL A 117 5.21 -4.98 -3.45
N GLN A 118 5.32 -6.09 -4.19
CA GLN A 118 5.89 -6.07 -5.55
C GLN A 118 5.04 -5.22 -6.52
N THR A 119 3.72 -5.21 -6.35
CA THR A 119 2.80 -4.41 -7.17
C THR A 119 3.05 -2.91 -7.04
N LEU A 120 3.62 -2.43 -5.92
CA LEU A 120 4.01 -1.02 -5.76
C LEU A 120 5.02 -0.55 -6.82
N THR A 121 5.70 -1.46 -7.50
CA THR A 121 6.59 -1.10 -8.63
C THR A 121 5.84 -0.46 -9.81
N VAL A 122 4.56 -0.75 -9.97
CA VAL A 122 3.73 -0.21 -11.07
C VAL A 122 3.56 1.31 -10.92
N PRO A 123 3.00 1.84 -9.82
CA PRO A 123 2.90 3.28 -9.61
C PRO A 123 4.28 3.93 -9.44
N PHE A 124 5.23 3.29 -8.75
CA PHE A 124 6.58 3.82 -8.56
C PHE A 124 7.27 4.16 -9.90
N LYS A 125 7.26 3.24 -10.86
CA LYS A 125 7.85 3.47 -12.20
C LYS A 125 7.15 4.59 -12.99
N ALA A 126 5.92 4.92 -12.63
CA ALA A 126 5.16 6.00 -13.23
C ALA A 126 5.26 7.34 -12.44
N GLY A 127 6.08 7.39 -11.40
CA GLY A 127 6.25 8.58 -10.55
C GLY A 127 4.99 8.92 -9.74
N VAL A 128 4.23 7.90 -9.33
CA VAL A 128 3.02 8.05 -8.52
C VAL A 128 3.24 7.47 -7.14
N ASP A 129 2.91 8.26 -6.12
CA ASP A 129 2.98 7.83 -4.73
C ASP A 129 1.94 6.75 -4.45
N ALA A 130 2.38 5.64 -3.87
CA ALA A 130 1.50 4.54 -3.50
C ALA A 130 1.90 3.94 -2.15
N TYR A 131 0.90 3.69 -1.32
CA TYR A 131 1.07 3.21 0.04
C TYR A 131 0.18 2.01 0.29
N ILE A 132 0.76 0.93 0.85
CA ILE A 132 0.00 -0.12 1.52
C ILE A 132 -0.09 0.28 2.98
N ILE A 133 -1.30 0.33 3.53
CA ILE A 133 -1.52 0.82 4.89
C ILE A 133 -2.42 -0.15 5.66
N ASP A 134 -1.99 -0.49 6.87
CA ASP A 134 -2.78 -1.13 7.90
C ASP A 134 -2.50 -0.48 9.26
N THR A 135 -3.05 -0.97 10.35
CA THR A 135 -2.91 -0.36 11.68
C THR A 135 -1.47 -0.30 12.20
N GLN A 136 -0.59 -1.17 11.70
CA GLN A 136 0.78 -1.29 12.16
C GLN A 136 1.81 -0.83 11.12
N ASN A 137 1.44 -0.80 9.84
CA ASN A 137 2.37 -0.65 8.75
C ASN A 137 1.93 0.42 7.74
N ARG A 138 2.88 1.23 7.30
CA ARG A 138 2.81 2.06 6.10
C ARG A 138 3.99 1.68 5.20
N ILE A 139 3.72 1.08 4.06
CA ILE A 139 4.72 0.53 3.15
C ILE A 139 4.68 1.30 1.83
N ARG A 140 5.83 1.73 1.35
CA ARG A 140 6.00 2.37 0.04
C ARG A 140 7.34 2.05 -0.59
N LEU A 141 7.51 2.36 -1.86
CA LEU A 141 8.82 2.35 -2.53
C LEU A 141 9.39 3.77 -2.57
N ILE A 142 10.70 3.84 -2.42
CA ILE A 142 11.51 5.06 -2.60
C ILE A 142 12.62 4.78 -3.61
N GLY A 143 13.00 5.77 -4.39
CA GLY A 143 14.06 5.67 -5.42
C GLY A 143 15.03 6.85 -5.41
N GLU A 144 14.85 7.77 -4.48
CA GLU A 144 15.63 8.99 -4.33
C GLU A 144 15.78 9.36 -2.85
N GLU A 145 16.53 10.43 -2.57
CA GLU A 145 16.65 10.99 -1.24
C GLU A 145 15.28 11.17 -0.59
N THR A 146 15.14 10.63 0.62
CA THR A 146 13.86 10.60 1.33
C THR A 146 14.00 11.11 2.74
N HIS A 147 13.10 12.01 3.13
CA HIS A 147 13.04 12.63 4.44
C HIS A 147 11.88 12.06 5.25
N LEU A 148 12.18 11.56 6.45
CA LEU A 148 11.18 11.08 7.41
C LEU A 148 11.16 12.03 8.60
N LYS A 149 10.20 12.93 8.63
CA LYS A 149 9.98 13.81 9.76
C LYS A 149 9.33 13.07 10.91
N LYS A 150 9.83 13.29 12.11
CA LYS A 150 9.33 12.63 13.32
C LYS A 150 7.85 12.92 13.60
N GLU A 151 7.40 14.13 13.30
CA GLU A 151 6.01 14.55 13.47
C GLU A 151 5.03 13.85 12.50
N ASP A 152 5.50 13.45 11.30
CA ASP A 152 4.71 12.81 10.25
C ASP A 152 4.87 11.27 10.24
N ALA A 153 5.67 10.72 11.16
CA ALA A 153 6.00 9.30 11.21
C ALA A 153 4.77 8.45 11.47
N TYR A 154 4.57 7.40 10.67
CA TYR A 154 3.48 6.47 10.85
C TYR A 154 3.59 5.65 12.14
N GLY A 155 4.81 5.36 12.57
CA GLY A 155 5.13 4.66 13.81
C GLY A 155 6.55 4.96 14.29
N PRO A 156 6.96 4.43 15.46
CA PRO A 156 8.28 4.69 16.04
C PRO A 156 9.42 4.01 15.28
N TYR A 157 9.11 3.01 14.44
CA TYR A 157 10.11 2.24 13.72
C TYR A 157 10.03 2.47 12.22
N PHE A 158 11.18 2.36 11.56
CA PHE A 158 11.24 2.20 10.12
C PHE A 158 12.24 1.11 9.73
N SER A 159 11.97 0.46 8.61
CA SER A 159 12.83 -0.55 8.01
C SER A 159 13.00 -0.28 6.53
N VAL A 160 14.17 -0.63 5.99
CA VAL A 160 14.44 -0.49 4.56
C VAL A 160 15.01 -1.79 4.00
N PHE A 161 14.53 -2.15 2.80
CA PHE A 161 14.99 -3.33 2.07
C PHE A 161 15.17 -2.97 0.59
N PRO A 162 16.22 -3.40 -0.08
CA PRO A 162 16.32 -3.22 -1.51
C PRO A 162 15.29 -4.11 -2.21
N LEU A 163 14.68 -3.62 -3.26
CA LEU A 163 13.77 -4.41 -4.08
C LEU A 163 14.43 -4.78 -5.40
N GLY A 164 14.80 -6.05 -5.52
CA GLY A 164 15.44 -6.63 -6.71
C GLY A 164 16.96 -6.63 -6.64
N GLU A 165 17.62 -5.47 -6.71
CA GLU A 165 19.06 -5.34 -6.84
C GLU A 165 19.71 -4.76 -5.57
N THR A 166 21.02 -4.98 -5.43
CA THR A 166 21.84 -4.34 -4.40
C THR A 166 21.88 -2.83 -4.60
N VAL A 167 21.70 -2.07 -3.52
CA VAL A 167 21.76 -0.60 -3.51
C VAL A 167 23.07 -0.15 -2.86
N TYR A 168 23.82 0.68 -3.57
CA TYR A 168 25.12 1.18 -3.14
C TYR A 168 25.03 2.62 -2.62
N GLY A 169 26.04 2.99 -1.82
CA GLY A 169 26.13 4.34 -1.26
C GLY A 169 24.96 4.67 -0.34
N PHE A 170 24.47 3.69 0.42
CA PHE A 170 23.28 3.83 1.25
C PHE A 170 23.66 4.53 2.57
N ASN A 171 23.04 5.68 2.81
CA ASN A 171 23.26 6.48 4.01
C ASN A 171 21.95 6.67 4.76
N ILE A 172 22.02 6.62 6.09
CA ILE A 172 20.93 6.98 6.99
C ILE A 172 21.50 7.94 8.04
N THR A 173 20.97 9.14 8.13
CA THR A 173 21.29 10.13 9.16
C THR A 173 20.07 10.46 10.00
N GLY A 174 20.26 10.94 11.24
CA GLY A 174 19.15 11.30 12.14
C GLY A 174 18.44 10.11 12.79
N ALA A 175 18.85 8.89 12.50
CA ALA A 175 18.31 7.66 13.07
C ALA A 175 19.17 7.15 14.22
N LYS A 176 18.57 6.32 15.08
CA LYS A 176 19.25 5.64 16.19
C LYS A 176 20.41 4.76 15.74
N TYR A 177 20.26 4.13 14.57
CA TYR A 177 21.28 3.31 13.94
C TYR A 177 21.64 3.93 12.58
N PRO A 178 22.54 4.95 12.56
CA PRO A 178 22.92 5.61 11.33
C PRO A 178 23.79 4.68 10.47
N LEU A 179 23.75 4.88 9.16
CA LEU A 179 24.59 4.19 8.19
C LEU A 179 25.34 5.21 7.33
N LYS A 180 26.55 4.83 6.92
CA LYS A 180 27.37 5.64 6.03
C LYS A 180 28.00 4.76 4.96
N ASP A 181 27.76 5.10 3.70
CA ASP A 181 28.28 4.42 2.52
C ASP A 181 28.09 2.88 2.57
N HIS A 182 26.92 2.46 3.07
CA HIS A 182 26.60 1.05 3.23
C HIS A 182 26.17 0.44 1.88
N THR A 183 26.50 -0.85 1.71
CA THR A 183 25.98 -1.65 0.59
C THR A 183 24.77 -2.42 1.09
N LEU A 184 23.57 -1.97 0.73
CA LEU A 184 22.31 -2.60 1.13
C LEU A 184 22.01 -3.78 0.19
N THR A 185 22.12 -4.99 0.73
CA THR A 185 21.90 -6.23 -0.05
C THR A 185 20.53 -6.84 0.21
N PRO A 186 19.92 -7.55 -0.74
CA PRO A 186 18.65 -8.24 -0.53
C PRO A 186 18.76 -9.46 0.40
N TYR A 187 19.94 -9.74 0.96
CA TYR A 187 20.24 -10.94 1.75
C TYR A 187 20.42 -10.67 3.24
N ASP A 188 20.45 -9.41 3.66
CA ASP A 188 20.63 -9.06 5.07
C ASP A 188 19.39 -8.42 5.68
N SER A 189 19.36 -8.38 7.00
CA SER A 189 18.28 -7.77 7.79
C SER A 189 18.77 -6.61 8.66
N LEU A 190 19.92 -6.03 8.35
CA LEU A 190 20.56 -4.99 9.16
C LEU A 190 19.67 -3.78 9.40
N CYS A 191 18.88 -3.40 8.39
CA CYS A 191 18.08 -2.17 8.41
C CYS A 191 16.66 -2.39 8.92
N VAL A 192 16.42 -3.39 9.77
CA VAL A 192 15.12 -3.65 10.39
C VAL A 192 14.99 -2.90 11.72
N SER A 193 13.82 -2.32 11.96
CA SER A 193 13.45 -1.67 13.24
C SER A 193 14.39 -0.53 13.67
N ASN A 194 14.84 0.28 12.74
CA ASN A 194 15.51 1.54 13.06
C ASN A 194 14.49 2.55 13.64
N GLN A 195 14.96 3.59 14.31
CA GLN A 195 14.11 4.57 14.98
C GLN A 195 14.50 6.00 14.58
N ILE A 196 13.52 6.89 14.50
CA ILE A 196 13.76 8.32 14.29
C ILE A 196 14.22 8.94 15.60
N GLU A 197 15.49 9.33 15.70
CA GLU A 197 16.05 9.92 16.92
C GLU A 197 16.06 11.45 16.86
N ALA A 198 16.52 12.03 15.75
CA ALA A 198 16.44 13.46 15.47
C ALA A 198 15.01 13.90 15.09
N ASP A 199 14.84 15.17 14.76
CA ASP A 199 13.56 15.69 14.26
C ASP A 199 13.24 15.12 12.86
N GLU A 200 14.28 14.71 12.12
CA GLU A 200 14.20 14.16 10.79
C GLU A 200 15.25 13.07 10.57
N VAL A 201 14.89 12.01 9.87
CA VAL A 201 15.79 11.04 9.28
C VAL A 201 15.92 11.34 7.79
N VAL A 202 17.15 11.36 7.29
CA VAL A 202 17.42 11.44 5.85
C VAL A 202 18.01 10.12 5.38
N ILE A 203 17.41 9.57 4.33
CA ILE A 203 17.84 8.35 3.64
C ILE A 203 18.32 8.75 2.25
N GLU A 204 19.60 8.48 1.94
CA GLU A 204 20.23 8.81 0.67
C GLU A 204 20.88 7.57 0.07
N PHE A 205 20.82 7.42 -1.25
CA PHE A 205 21.47 6.30 -1.96
C PHE A 205 21.66 6.60 -3.45
N GLY A 206 22.54 5.83 -4.10
CA GLY A 206 22.96 6.07 -5.48
C GLY A 206 21.97 5.64 -6.57
N GLY A 207 20.80 5.17 -6.21
CA GLY A 207 19.76 4.69 -7.14
C GLY A 207 19.31 3.27 -6.84
N GLY A 208 18.29 2.82 -7.57
CA GLY A 208 17.61 1.54 -7.33
C GLY A 208 16.22 1.74 -6.70
N MET A 209 15.60 0.64 -6.30
CA MET A 209 14.30 0.65 -5.61
C MET A 209 14.49 0.13 -4.20
N VAL A 210 13.98 0.88 -3.23
CA VAL A 210 14.03 0.51 -1.81
C VAL A 210 12.61 0.49 -1.25
N ILE A 211 12.26 -0.61 -0.60
CA ILE A 211 11.04 -0.71 0.20
C ILE A 211 11.30 0.03 1.51
N LEU A 212 10.49 1.03 1.79
CA LEU A 212 10.44 1.71 3.08
C LEU A 212 9.18 1.27 3.82
N MET A 213 9.37 0.72 5.01
CA MET A 213 8.29 0.34 5.92
C MET A 213 8.39 1.19 7.19
N GLU A 214 7.38 1.99 7.47
CA GLU A 214 7.21 2.67 8.74
C GLU A 214 6.23 1.85 9.57
N THR A 215 6.65 1.48 10.79
CA THR A 215 5.92 0.46 11.54
C THR A 215 5.77 0.80 13.01
N ARG A 216 4.78 0.17 13.65
CA ARG A 216 4.55 0.21 15.09
C ARG A 216 4.12 -1.17 15.60
N ASP A 217 4.39 -1.43 16.87
CA ASP A 217 3.84 -2.62 17.53
C ASP A 217 2.32 -2.52 17.64
N SER A 218 1.64 -3.67 17.65
CA SER A 218 0.24 -3.73 18.04
C SER A 218 0.12 -3.15 19.45
N LYS A 219 -0.87 -2.28 19.69
CA LYS A 219 -1.21 -1.91 21.07
C LYS A 219 -1.55 -3.21 21.78
N GLY A 220 -0.74 -3.59 22.77
CA GLY A 220 -0.97 -4.80 23.55
C GLY A 220 -2.41 -4.84 24.04
N VAL A 221 -3.04 -6.01 23.86
CA VAL A 221 -4.33 -6.35 24.43
C VAL A 221 -4.17 -6.44 25.94
#